data_0e7c7c010c7c0945a73742cd8fcdc521
#
_entry.id   0e7c7c010c7c0945a73742cd8fcdc521
#
_cell.length_a   1.000
_cell.length_b   1.000
_cell.length_c   1.000
_cell.angle_alpha   90.00
_cell.angle_beta   90.00
_cell.angle_gamma   90.00
#
_symmetry.space_group_name_H-M   'P 1'
#
loop_
_entity.id
_entity.type
_entity.pdbx_description
1 polymer ?
#
loop_
_entity_poly.entity_id
_entity_poly.type
_entity_poly.pdbx_seq_one_letter_code
_entity_poly.pdbx_strand_id
1 'polypeptide(L)'
;MLAGRGDEVAGVVRRPAHAGDLLAAGAEPVVCDLESATVGDLVRHLESADAAVFAAGAGPDSGIGRKDTVDRGAAALFADAAEAAGVRRFVVVSSMGADREPPEGTDPVFAAYLRAKGAADADVRSRAGLDWTILRPGRLTDDPGTGLVRLAESTGRGEVTRDDVAAVLAALLTEPGTAGRTLELVGGDTPVAEAVKSVA
;
A
#
# COMPACT_ATOMS: atom_id res chain seq x y z
N MET A 1 -15.27 3.46 1.04
CA MET A 1 -15.34 2.16 0.32
C MET A 1 -15.46 0.99 1.30
N LEU A 2 -14.45 0.64 2.09
CA LEU A 2 -14.53 -0.43 3.10
C LEU A 2 -15.66 -0.17 4.12
N ALA A 3 -15.66 0.97 4.80
CA ALA A 3 -16.72 1.35 5.73
C ALA A 3 -18.13 1.31 5.11
N GLY A 4 -18.28 1.67 3.83
CA GLY A 4 -19.54 1.55 3.10
C GLY A 4 -20.03 0.12 2.86
N ARG A 5 -19.16 -0.90 3.05
CA ARG A 5 -19.49 -2.34 3.05
C ARG A 5 -19.78 -2.88 4.44
N GLY A 6 -19.62 -2.05 5.48
CA GLY A 6 -19.80 -2.45 6.89
C GLY A 6 -18.51 -2.94 7.55
N ASP A 7 -17.35 -2.80 6.88
CA ASP A 7 -16.07 -3.14 7.49
C ASP A 7 -15.68 -2.06 8.52
N GLU A 8 -15.11 -2.47 9.65
CA GLU A 8 -14.48 -1.59 10.61
C GLU A 8 -13.08 -1.21 10.10
N VAL A 9 -12.80 0.09 10.01
CA VAL A 9 -11.56 0.59 9.42
C VAL A 9 -10.86 1.54 10.39
N ALA A 10 -9.63 1.23 10.77
CA ALA A 10 -8.75 2.17 11.47
C ALA A 10 -7.71 2.73 10.49
N GLY A 11 -7.59 4.05 10.43
CA GLY A 11 -6.67 4.74 9.55
C GLY A 11 -5.55 5.44 10.32
N VAL A 12 -4.29 5.08 10.04
CA VAL A 12 -3.13 5.71 10.67
C VAL A 12 -2.77 6.99 9.93
N VAL A 13 -2.72 8.10 10.64
CA VAL A 13 -2.31 9.41 10.11
C VAL A 13 -1.25 10.05 11.01
N ARG A 14 -0.27 10.70 10.38
CA ARG A 14 0.82 11.34 11.12
C ARG A 14 0.35 12.58 11.89
N ARG A 15 -0.58 13.35 11.34
CA ARG A 15 -1.01 14.63 11.89
C ARG A 15 -2.48 14.63 12.30
N PRO A 16 -2.83 15.19 13.46
CA PRO A 16 -4.23 15.31 13.90
C PRO A 16 -5.14 16.02 12.89
N ALA A 17 -4.58 16.95 12.10
CA ALA A 17 -5.33 17.67 11.07
C ALA A 17 -5.96 16.76 10.00
N HIS A 18 -5.44 15.56 9.79
CA HIS A 18 -5.99 14.60 8.82
C HIS A 18 -7.02 13.65 9.42
N ALA A 19 -7.26 13.71 10.73
CA ALA A 19 -8.24 12.84 11.40
C ALA A 19 -9.67 13.08 10.89
N GLY A 20 -10.00 14.33 10.57
CA GLY A 20 -11.32 14.70 10.01
C GLY A 20 -11.62 14.02 8.67
N ASP A 21 -10.64 13.86 7.81
CA ASP A 21 -10.79 13.20 6.51
C ASP A 21 -11.11 11.71 6.68
N LEU A 22 -10.47 11.06 7.66
CA LEU A 22 -10.73 9.65 7.98
C LEU A 22 -12.13 9.46 8.56
N LEU A 23 -12.55 10.31 9.49
CA LEU A 23 -13.90 10.28 10.04
C LEU A 23 -14.96 10.49 8.94
N ALA A 24 -14.72 11.43 8.03
CA ALA A 24 -15.63 11.65 6.89
C ALA A 24 -15.70 10.44 5.95
N ALA A 25 -14.62 9.66 5.85
CA ALA A 25 -14.56 8.40 5.10
C ALA A 25 -15.14 7.20 5.87
N GLY A 26 -15.57 7.37 7.12
CA GLY A 26 -16.11 6.32 7.98
C GLY A 26 -15.04 5.46 8.65
N ALA A 27 -13.81 5.95 8.77
CA ALA A 27 -12.71 5.24 9.43
C ALA A 27 -12.35 5.88 10.78
N GLU A 28 -11.94 5.06 11.75
CA GLU A 28 -11.41 5.53 13.03
C GLU A 28 -9.99 6.10 12.83
N PRO A 29 -9.72 7.35 13.22
CA PRO A 29 -8.39 7.93 13.07
C PRO A 29 -7.46 7.50 14.21
N VAL A 30 -6.32 6.93 13.85
CA VAL A 30 -5.19 6.66 14.73
C VAL A 30 -4.07 7.66 14.41
N VAL A 31 -3.86 8.62 15.32
CA VAL A 31 -2.78 9.60 15.14
C VAL A 31 -1.48 8.99 15.64
N CYS A 32 -0.60 8.62 14.70
CA CYS A 32 0.68 7.99 14.99
C CYS A 32 1.72 8.40 13.94
N ASP A 33 2.87 8.91 14.38
CA ASP A 33 4.00 9.18 13.48
C ASP A 33 4.87 7.93 13.36
N LEU A 34 4.77 7.25 12.22
CA LEU A 34 5.49 6.02 11.95
C LEU A 34 7.02 6.20 11.90
N GLU A 35 7.53 7.43 11.79
CA GLU A 35 8.98 7.70 11.84
C GLU A 35 9.53 7.66 13.26
N SER A 36 8.68 7.76 14.29
CA SER A 36 9.07 7.71 15.71
C SER A 36 8.37 6.61 16.50
N ALA A 37 7.39 5.94 15.91
CA ALA A 37 6.65 4.87 16.55
C ALA A 37 7.51 3.61 16.76
N THR A 38 7.10 2.82 17.75
CA THR A 38 7.62 1.47 18.00
C THR A 38 6.64 0.41 17.52
N VAL A 39 7.08 -0.84 17.38
CA VAL A 39 6.21 -1.99 17.10
C VAL A 39 5.06 -2.06 18.12
N GLY A 40 5.35 -1.90 19.42
CA GLY A 40 4.35 -1.94 20.49
C GLY A 40 3.30 -0.83 20.39
N ASP A 41 3.64 0.33 19.81
CA ASP A 41 2.67 1.40 19.58
C ASP A 41 1.66 1.04 18.49
N LEU A 42 2.05 0.23 17.52
CA LEU A 42 1.18 -0.19 16.41
C LEU A 42 0.40 -1.47 16.71
N VAL A 43 0.99 -2.42 17.46
CA VAL A 43 0.36 -3.70 17.79
C VAL A 43 -1.02 -3.49 18.43
N ARG A 44 -1.15 -2.56 19.39
CA ARG A 44 -2.42 -2.28 20.06
C ARG A 44 -3.57 -1.86 19.13
N HIS A 45 -3.23 -1.34 17.95
CA HIS A 45 -4.19 -0.94 16.91
C HIS A 45 -4.44 -2.03 15.88
N LEU A 46 -3.68 -3.12 15.92
CA LEU A 46 -3.76 -4.25 15.00
C LEU A 46 -4.32 -5.52 15.65
N GLU A 47 -4.39 -5.61 16.99
CA GLU A 47 -4.73 -6.84 17.73
C GLU A 47 -6.07 -7.50 17.33
N SER A 48 -7.00 -6.78 16.75
CA SER A 48 -8.29 -7.31 16.28
C SER A 48 -8.50 -7.18 14.77
N ALA A 49 -7.46 -6.77 14.04
CA ALA A 49 -7.57 -6.59 12.61
C ALA A 49 -7.45 -7.91 11.85
N ASP A 50 -8.32 -8.13 10.88
CA ASP A 50 -8.23 -9.26 9.96
C ASP A 50 -7.17 -9.06 8.88
N ALA A 51 -6.87 -7.80 8.55
CA ALA A 51 -5.90 -7.44 7.52
C ALA A 51 -5.27 -6.08 7.77
N ALA A 52 -4.07 -5.87 7.23
CA ALA A 52 -3.33 -4.62 7.28
C ALA A 52 -2.96 -4.14 5.87
N VAL A 53 -3.10 -2.83 5.63
CA VAL A 53 -2.71 -2.19 4.36
C VAL A 53 -1.70 -1.09 4.63
N PHE A 54 -0.51 -1.21 4.06
CA PHE A 54 0.48 -0.14 4.07
C PHE A 54 0.38 0.68 2.78
N ALA A 55 -0.25 1.85 2.86
CA ALA A 55 -0.41 2.78 1.75
C ALA A 55 0.28 4.14 2.01
N ALA A 56 1.09 4.23 3.06
CA ALA A 56 1.81 5.45 3.39
C ALA A 56 3.01 5.69 2.46
N GLY A 57 3.39 6.93 2.33
CA GLY A 57 4.57 7.36 1.60
C GLY A 57 5.00 8.75 2.04
N ALA A 58 6.26 9.08 1.83
CA ALA A 58 6.85 10.35 2.26
C ALA A 58 6.26 11.58 1.53
N GLY A 59 5.60 11.37 0.38
CA GLY A 59 5.08 12.44 -0.48
C GLY A 59 6.17 13.04 -1.41
N PRO A 60 5.77 13.74 -2.50
CA PRO A 60 6.70 14.21 -3.53
C PRO A 60 7.74 15.20 -2.98
N ASP A 61 7.35 16.10 -2.09
CA ASP A 61 8.18 17.22 -1.60
C ASP A 61 9.02 16.88 -0.36
N SER A 62 9.17 15.60 -0.02
CA SER A 62 9.75 15.19 1.27
C SER A 62 11.28 15.06 1.30
N GLY A 63 11.96 15.17 0.17
CA GLY A 63 13.40 14.95 0.06
C GLY A 63 13.84 13.47 0.19
N ILE A 64 15.13 13.21 -0.09
CA ILE A 64 15.69 11.85 -0.19
C ILE A 64 15.62 11.10 1.15
N GLY A 65 15.98 11.75 2.27
CA GLY A 65 16.04 11.09 3.59
C GLY A 65 14.71 10.46 3.99
N ARG A 66 13.58 11.15 3.73
CA ARG A 66 12.27 10.63 4.08
C ARG A 66 11.77 9.51 3.17
N LYS A 67 12.37 9.30 2.01
CA LYS A 67 12.10 8.10 1.21
C LYS A 67 12.58 6.85 1.95
N ASP A 68 13.75 6.92 2.59
CA ASP A 68 14.23 5.81 3.38
C ASP A 68 13.44 5.60 4.68
N THR A 69 13.20 6.66 5.45
CA THR A 69 12.52 6.52 6.76
C THR A 69 11.04 6.15 6.64
N VAL A 70 10.33 6.66 5.64
CA VAL A 70 8.89 6.40 5.47
C VAL A 70 8.63 5.26 4.47
N ASP A 71 9.10 5.39 3.22
CA ASP A 71 8.74 4.43 2.18
C ASP A 71 9.36 3.04 2.41
N ARG A 72 10.52 2.94 3.12
CA ARG A 72 11.13 1.68 3.55
C ARG A 72 10.91 1.42 5.04
N GLY A 73 11.40 2.31 5.91
CA GLY A 73 11.45 2.07 7.36
C GLY A 73 10.07 1.91 8.00
N ALA A 74 9.12 2.80 7.67
CA ALA A 74 7.76 2.69 8.21
C ALA A 74 7.01 1.48 7.62
N ALA A 75 7.31 1.05 6.38
CA ALA A 75 6.74 -0.17 5.82
C ALA A 75 7.21 -1.41 6.57
N ALA A 76 8.52 -1.51 6.87
CA ALA A 76 9.08 -2.59 7.66
C ALA A 76 8.52 -2.60 9.09
N LEU A 77 8.47 -1.44 9.76
CA LEU A 77 7.89 -1.30 11.11
C LEU A 77 6.42 -1.77 11.14
N PHE A 78 5.63 -1.40 10.13
CA PHE A 78 4.22 -1.77 10.08
C PHE A 78 4.04 -3.27 9.82
N ALA A 79 4.92 -3.87 9.02
CA ALA A 79 4.96 -5.31 8.81
C ALA A 79 5.39 -6.08 10.08
N ASP A 80 6.40 -5.57 10.83
CA ASP A 80 6.78 -6.12 12.14
C ASP A 80 5.61 -6.11 13.11
N ALA A 81 4.85 -5.00 13.14
CA ALA A 81 3.70 -4.86 14.00
C ALA A 81 2.55 -5.80 13.59
N ALA A 82 2.32 -5.99 12.29
CA ALA A 82 1.32 -6.95 11.80
C ALA A 82 1.67 -8.39 12.21
N GLU A 83 2.92 -8.82 12.03
CA GLU A 83 3.38 -10.14 12.49
C GLU A 83 3.25 -10.30 14.00
N ALA A 84 3.65 -9.29 14.78
CA ALA A 84 3.56 -9.32 16.24
C ALA A 84 2.11 -9.36 16.76
N ALA A 85 1.17 -8.73 16.04
CA ALA A 85 -0.27 -8.77 16.33
C ALA A 85 -0.97 -10.03 15.79
N GLY A 86 -0.28 -10.88 15.02
CA GLY A 86 -0.87 -12.06 14.39
C GLY A 86 -1.71 -11.77 13.14
N VAL A 87 -1.62 -10.57 12.59
CA VAL A 87 -2.34 -10.16 11.37
C VAL A 87 -1.58 -10.68 10.16
N ARG A 88 -2.06 -11.75 9.55
CA ARG A 88 -1.37 -12.40 8.44
C ARG A 88 -1.60 -11.72 7.10
N ARG A 89 -2.85 -11.29 6.81
CA ARG A 89 -3.18 -10.64 5.54
C ARG A 89 -2.59 -9.24 5.48
N PHE A 90 -1.59 -9.05 4.60
CA PHE A 90 -0.83 -7.81 4.49
C PHE A 90 -0.75 -7.34 3.04
N VAL A 91 -1.23 -6.14 2.74
CA VAL A 91 -1.15 -5.56 1.40
C VAL A 91 -0.29 -4.29 1.46
N VAL A 92 0.71 -4.19 0.59
CA VAL A 92 1.55 -3.00 0.50
C VAL A 92 1.42 -2.31 -0.85
N VAL A 93 1.25 -1.00 -0.82
CA VAL A 93 1.29 -0.15 -2.02
C VAL A 93 2.75 0.24 -2.29
N SER A 94 3.30 -0.35 -3.33
CA SER A 94 4.63 -0.09 -3.86
C SER A 94 4.58 0.83 -5.09
N SER A 95 5.45 0.65 -6.05
CA SER A 95 5.50 1.43 -7.29
C SER A 95 6.02 0.59 -8.45
N MET A 96 5.50 0.81 -9.63
CA MET A 96 6.15 0.30 -10.85
C MET A 96 7.60 0.74 -10.92
N GLY A 97 8.49 -0.17 -11.32
CA GLY A 97 9.92 0.08 -11.44
C GLY A 97 10.72 -0.08 -10.14
N ALA A 98 10.08 -0.42 -9.01
CA ALA A 98 10.76 -0.68 -7.74
C ALA A 98 11.64 -1.95 -7.75
N ASP A 99 11.51 -2.80 -8.76
CA ASP A 99 12.24 -4.06 -8.93
C ASP A 99 13.57 -3.93 -9.67
N ARG A 100 13.91 -2.73 -10.14
CA ARG A 100 15.10 -2.50 -10.96
C ARG A 100 15.80 -1.20 -10.60
N GLU A 101 17.09 -1.14 -10.89
CA GLU A 101 17.83 0.11 -10.70
C GLU A 101 17.25 1.21 -11.59
N PRO A 102 16.99 2.40 -11.02
CA PRO A 102 16.51 3.54 -11.79
C PRO A 102 17.46 3.88 -12.95
N PRO A 103 16.94 4.18 -14.16
CA PRO A 103 17.76 4.55 -15.30
C PRO A 103 18.67 5.75 -14.99
N GLU A 104 19.81 5.81 -15.68
CA GLU A 104 20.69 6.97 -15.62
C GLU A 104 19.94 8.26 -16.02
N GLY A 105 20.19 9.34 -15.30
CA GLY A 105 19.46 10.61 -15.48
C GLY A 105 18.10 10.69 -14.80
N THR A 106 17.66 9.65 -14.08
CA THR A 106 16.45 9.72 -13.24
C THR A 106 16.65 10.79 -12.16
N ASP A 107 15.59 11.56 -11.89
CA ASP A 107 15.60 12.54 -10.78
C ASP A 107 16.08 11.86 -9.48
N PRO A 108 17.02 12.45 -8.73
CA PRO A 108 17.62 11.81 -7.56
C PRO A 108 16.61 11.46 -6.45
N VAL A 109 15.58 12.28 -6.26
CA VAL A 109 14.53 12.03 -5.24
C VAL A 109 13.66 10.87 -5.69
N PHE A 110 13.31 10.82 -6.98
CA PHE A 110 12.53 9.72 -7.54
C PHE A 110 13.33 8.41 -7.58
N ALA A 111 14.62 8.47 -7.89
CA ALA A 111 15.51 7.30 -7.81
C ALA A 111 15.59 6.74 -6.38
N ALA A 112 15.75 7.62 -5.37
CA ALA A 112 15.73 7.23 -3.97
C ALA A 112 14.38 6.62 -3.56
N TYR A 113 13.27 7.16 -4.06
CA TYR A 113 11.93 6.61 -3.85
C TYR A 113 11.82 5.18 -4.40
N LEU A 114 12.21 4.94 -5.64
CA LEU A 114 12.15 3.60 -6.24
C LEU A 114 13.01 2.58 -5.48
N ARG A 115 14.22 2.96 -5.07
CA ARG A 115 15.09 2.10 -4.25
C ARG A 115 14.47 1.79 -2.88
N ALA A 116 13.86 2.79 -2.22
CA ALA A 116 13.19 2.60 -0.94
C ALA A 116 11.99 1.64 -1.06
N LYS A 117 11.16 1.81 -2.11
CA LYS A 117 10.05 0.89 -2.41
C LYS A 117 10.54 -0.52 -2.73
N GLY A 118 11.60 -0.66 -3.51
CA GLY A 118 12.21 -1.96 -3.81
C GLY A 118 12.76 -2.68 -2.58
N ALA A 119 13.39 -1.92 -1.67
CA ALA A 119 13.88 -2.46 -0.40
C ALA A 119 12.73 -2.88 0.53
N ALA A 120 11.64 -2.09 0.58
CA ALA A 120 10.42 -2.47 1.30
C ALA A 120 9.76 -3.73 0.71
N ASP A 121 9.68 -3.83 -0.61
CA ASP A 121 9.16 -5.02 -1.30
C ASP A 121 9.99 -6.28 -0.97
N ALA A 122 11.31 -6.15 -0.93
CA ALA A 122 12.21 -7.26 -0.59
C ALA A 122 12.04 -7.70 0.87
N ASP A 123 11.90 -6.75 1.79
CA ASP A 123 11.62 -7.02 3.20
C ASP A 123 10.28 -7.77 3.35
N VAL A 124 9.20 -7.25 2.78
CA VAL A 124 7.88 -7.89 2.84
C VAL A 124 7.90 -9.32 2.27
N ARG A 125 8.58 -9.55 1.13
CA ARG A 125 8.71 -10.89 0.54
C ARG A 125 9.46 -11.89 1.43
N SER A 126 10.36 -11.43 2.27
CA SER A 126 11.13 -12.29 3.17
C SER A 126 10.34 -12.79 4.38
N ARG A 127 9.15 -12.26 4.63
CA ARG A 127 8.34 -12.51 5.82
C ARG A 127 7.43 -13.72 5.64
N ALA A 128 7.81 -14.85 6.21
CA ALA A 128 7.00 -16.06 6.17
C ALA A 128 5.72 -16.01 7.04
N GLY A 129 5.66 -15.06 7.98
CA GLY A 129 4.50 -14.83 8.85
C GLY A 129 3.34 -14.12 8.15
N LEU A 130 3.56 -13.50 6.97
CA LEU A 130 2.57 -12.72 6.27
C LEU A 130 2.05 -13.40 4.99
N ASP A 131 0.76 -13.34 4.80
CA ASP A 131 0.07 -13.61 3.53
C ASP A 131 0.05 -12.30 2.72
N TRP A 132 1.23 -11.89 2.25
CA TRP A 132 1.45 -10.58 1.65
C TRP A 132 1.01 -10.50 0.19
N THR A 133 0.58 -9.30 -0.23
CA THR A 133 0.45 -8.92 -1.65
C THR A 133 1.10 -7.56 -1.86
N ILE A 134 1.94 -7.43 -2.88
CA ILE A 134 2.59 -6.18 -3.26
C ILE A 134 1.87 -5.64 -4.49
N LEU A 135 1.24 -4.48 -4.34
CA LEU A 135 0.59 -3.76 -5.44
C LEU A 135 1.50 -2.64 -5.93
N ARG A 136 1.84 -2.64 -7.22
CA ARG A 136 2.69 -1.66 -7.89
C ARG A 136 1.87 -0.85 -8.90
N PRO A 137 1.23 0.24 -8.49
CA PRO A 137 0.50 1.10 -9.41
C PRO A 137 1.44 1.81 -10.40
N GLY A 138 0.93 2.11 -11.58
CA GLY A 138 1.48 3.08 -12.49
C GLY A 138 1.37 4.52 -11.98
N ARG A 139 1.45 5.52 -12.86
CA ARG A 139 1.28 6.92 -12.47
C ARG A 139 -0.13 7.15 -11.90
N LEU A 140 -0.20 7.67 -10.69
CA LEU A 140 -1.48 7.95 -10.03
C LEU A 140 -2.08 9.25 -10.59
N THR A 141 -3.40 9.24 -10.85
CA THR A 141 -4.18 10.43 -11.20
C THR A 141 -5.29 10.67 -10.18
N ASP A 142 -5.79 11.91 -10.16
CA ASP A 142 -6.89 12.33 -9.29
C ASP A 142 -8.24 12.40 -10.05
N ASP A 143 -8.29 11.82 -11.25
CA ASP A 143 -9.53 11.66 -12.00
C ASP A 143 -10.48 10.69 -11.30
N PRO A 144 -11.78 10.78 -11.55
CA PRO A 144 -12.75 9.82 -11.02
C PRO A 144 -12.42 8.37 -11.41
N GLY A 145 -12.65 7.44 -10.50
CA GLY A 145 -12.49 6.01 -10.76
C GLY A 145 -13.38 5.50 -11.87
N THR A 146 -12.86 4.60 -12.66
CA THR A 146 -13.60 3.96 -13.78
C THR A 146 -14.16 2.59 -13.40
N GLY A 147 -13.61 1.96 -12.36
CA GLY A 147 -13.87 0.56 -11.99
C GLY A 147 -13.26 -0.45 -12.97
N LEU A 148 -12.50 0.04 -13.97
CA LEU A 148 -11.89 -0.78 -15.02
C LEU A 148 -10.36 -0.68 -14.95
N VAL A 149 -9.69 -1.83 -14.84
CA VAL A 149 -8.25 -1.89 -14.62
C VAL A 149 -7.59 -2.99 -15.45
N ARG A 150 -6.28 -2.94 -15.56
CA ARG A 150 -5.41 -4.06 -15.90
C ARG A 150 -4.53 -4.36 -14.70
N LEU A 151 -4.66 -5.59 -14.19
CA LEU A 151 -3.91 -6.12 -13.05
C LEU A 151 -3.19 -7.39 -13.50
N ALA A 152 -1.87 -7.44 -13.37
CA ALA A 152 -1.05 -8.59 -13.77
C ALA A 152 0.33 -8.52 -13.11
N GLU A 153 1.15 -9.58 -13.22
CA GLU A 153 2.56 -9.54 -12.79
C GLU A 153 3.36 -8.47 -13.55
N SER A 154 2.99 -8.19 -14.81
CA SER A 154 3.50 -7.06 -15.59
C SER A 154 2.43 -6.53 -16.53
N THR A 155 2.16 -5.22 -16.46
CA THR A 155 1.16 -4.56 -17.30
C THR A 155 1.76 -3.64 -18.36
N GLY A 156 3.04 -3.28 -18.21
CA GLY A 156 3.66 -2.17 -18.92
C GLY A 156 3.30 -0.82 -18.30
N ARG A 157 3.92 0.25 -18.82
CA ARG A 157 3.69 1.61 -18.30
C ARG A 157 2.25 2.07 -18.54
N GLY A 158 1.71 2.80 -17.56
CA GLY A 158 0.37 3.37 -17.64
C GLY A 158 0.04 4.23 -16.44
N GLU A 159 -1.18 4.70 -16.40
CA GLU A 159 -1.75 5.52 -15.33
C GLU A 159 -2.94 4.77 -14.72
N VAL A 160 -3.27 5.13 -13.49
CA VAL A 160 -4.45 4.60 -12.79
C VAL A 160 -4.95 5.65 -11.80
N THR A 161 -6.28 5.74 -11.64
CA THR A 161 -6.85 6.65 -10.67
C THR A 161 -6.64 6.16 -9.24
N ARG A 162 -6.55 7.08 -8.27
CA ARG A 162 -6.48 6.70 -6.85
C ARG A 162 -7.72 5.93 -6.40
N ASP A 163 -8.87 6.24 -6.96
CA ASP A 163 -10.12 5.54 -6.68
C ASP A 163 -10.06 4.08 -7.16
N ASP A 164 -9.53 3.82 -8.34
CA ASP A 164 -9.36 2.47 -8.86
C ASP A 164 -8.29 1.68 -8.07
N VAL A 165 -7.21 2.34 -7.65
CA VAL A 165 -6.25 1.73 -6.70
C VAL A 165 -6.94 1.33 -5.40
N ALA A 166 -7.76 2.20 -4.82
CA ALA A 166 -8.49 1.90 -3.59
C ALA A 166 -9.50 0.75 -3.80
N ALA A 167 -10.15 0.68 -4.96
CA ALA A 167 -11.05 -0.41 -5.30
C ALA A 167 -10.32 -1.76 -5.41
N VAL A 168 -9.14 -1.78 -6.05
CA VAL A 168 -8.29 -2.97 -6.13
C VAL A 168 -7.79 -3.39 -4.76
N LEU A 169 -7.30 -2.47 -3.93
CA LEU A 169 -6.87 -2.77 -2.56
C LEU A 169 -8.00 -3.43 -1.76
N ALA A 170 -9.20 -2.87 -1.83
CA ALA A 170 -10.36 -3.41 -1.14
C ALA A 170 -10.76 -4.82 -1.63
N ALA A 171 -10.57 -5.13 -2.91
CA ALA A 171 -10.82 -6.46 -3.47
C ALA A 171 -9.71 -7.45 -3.10
N LEU A 172 -8.44 -7.01 -3.10
CA LEU A 172 -7.29 -7.84 -2.70
C LEU A 172 -7.40 -8.33 -1.26
N LEU A 173 -7.96 -7.54 -0.34
CA LEU A 173 -8.10 -7.91 1.07
C LEU A 173 -8.93 -9.19 1.25
N THR A 174 -9.91 -9.42 0.39
CA THR A 174 -10.84 -10.55 0.46
C THR A 174 -10.49 -11.69 -0.52
N GLU A 175 -9.36 -11.58 -1.24
CA GLU A 175 -8.92 -12.59 -2.21
C GLU A 175 -7.61 -13.27 -1.76
N PRO A 176 -7.71 -14.38 -1.02
CA PRO A 176 -6.53 -15.05 -0.45
C PRO A 176 -5.59 -15.65 -1.51
N GLY A 177 -6.09 -15.97 -2.71
CA GLY A 177 -5.28 -16.49 -3.80
C GLY A 177 -4.21 -15.51 -4.30
N THR A 178 -4.30 -14.23 -3.92
CA THR A 178 -3.28 -13.22 -4.23
C THR A 178 -2.12 -13.16 -3.23
N ALA A 179 -2.12 -14.00 -2.20
CA ALA A 179 -1.00 -14.11 -1.26
C ALA A 179 0.28 -14.55 -1.98
N GLY A 180 1.41 -13.91 -1.66
CA GLY A 180 2.70 -14.14 -2.31
C GLY A 180 2.83 -13.52 -3.71
N ARG A 181 1.86 -12.70 -4.14
CA ARG A 181 1.90 -12.06 -5.46
C ARG A 181 2.46 -10.63 -5.41
N THR A 182 3.23 -10.29 -6.44
CA THR A 182 3.59 -8.90 -6.79
C THR A 182 2.89 -8.56 -8.09
N LEU A 183 2.05 -7.53 -8.07
CA LEU A 183 1.13 -7.21 -9.16
C LEU A 183 1.29 -5.75 -9.57
N GLU A 184 1.45 -5.50 -10.87
CA GLU A 184 1.36 -4.17 -11.47
C GLU A 184 -0.09 -3.81 -11.77
N LEU A 185 -0.43 -2.53 -11.62
CA LEU A 185 -1.78 -2.00 -11.82
C LEU A 185 -1.77 -0.75 -12.67
N VAL A 186 -2.56 -0.76 -13.74
CA VAL A 186 -2.87 0.43 -14.57
C VAL A 186 -4.37 0.45 -14.89
N GLY A 187 -4.86 1.58 -15.40
CA GLY A 187 -6.19 1.64 -16.02
C GLY A 187 -6.30 0.66 -17.18
N GLY A 188 -7.48 0.12 -17.38
CA GLY A 188 -7.72 -0.93 -18.37
C GLY A 188 -9.19 -1.05 -18.76
N ASP A 189 -9.58 -2.25 -19.11
CA ASP A 189 -10.92 -2.58 -19.61
C ASP A 189 -11.61 -3.73 -18.83
N THR A 190 -10.92 -4.27 -17.81
CA THR A 190 -11.43 -5.38 -17.00
C THR A 190 -11.99 -4.85 -15.67
N PRO A 191 -13.23 -5.22 -15.29
CA PRO A 191 -13.78 -4.87 -13.98
C PRO A 191 -12.88 -5.31 -12.84
N VAL A 192 -12.71 -4.45 -11.81
CA VAL A 192 -11.78 -4.70 -10.68
C VAL A 192 -11.94 -6.09 -10.08
N ALA A 193 -13.19 -6.53 -9.83
CA ALA A 193 -13.44 -7.84 -9.22
C ALA A 193 -12.98 -9.02 -10.10
N GLU A 194 -13.11 -8.89 -11.41
CA GLU A 194 -12.65 -9.90 -12.38
C GLU A 194 -11.14 -9.88 -12.51
N ALA A 195 -10.54 -8.69 -12.58
CA ALA A 195 -9.09 -8.52 -12.65
C ALA A 195 -8.38 -9.14 -11.42
N VAL A 196 -8.92 -8.94 -10.21
CA VAL A 196 -8.34 -9.52 -8.98
C VAL A 196 -8.49 -11.05 -8.98
N LYS A 197 -9.63 -11.59 -9.36
CA LYS A 197 -9.83 -13.05 -9.45
C LYS A 197 -8.93 -13.71 -10.50
N SER A 198 -8.60 -13.03 -11.58
CA SER A 198 -7.77 -13.59 -12.66
C SER A 198 -6.30 -13.78 -12.27
N VAL A 199 -5.84 -13.14 -11.19
CA VAL A 199 -4.45 -13.21 -10.68
C VAL A 199 -4.32 -13.95 -9.34
N ALA A 200 -5.42 -14.54 -8.86
CA ALA A 200 -5.49 -15.28 -7.61
C ALA A 200 -4.90 -16.71 -7.73
#